data_2f716817501de789650f302db842dd62
#
_entry.id   2f716817501de789650f302db842dd62
#
_cell.length_a   1.000
_cell.length_b   1.000
_cell.length_c   1.000
_cell.angle_alpha   90.00
_cell.angle_beta   90.00
_cell.angle_gamma   90.00
#
_symmetry.space_group_name_H-M   'P 1'
#
loop_
_entity.id
_entity.type
_entity.pdbx_description
1 polymer ?
#
loop_
_entity_poly.entity_id
_entity_poly.type
_entity_poly.pdbx_seq_one_letter_code
_entity_poly.pdbx_strand_id
1 'polypeptide(L)'
;MKVKNILIYSGFIAILSLSACSKKTSLTEEPTSTSKTPIAYAITETFEAGTKGAYALDSVQLLTGKWSFSDALIGTLPADAKNGTRSVRLRSGYISMDFDVAGATVLYVSHAKYGTDGSSTWQLLASSDGGKTYTQVGPDISETSTTLVTDSFRVNMKGKIRFQIKKTGTTRINIDDIIFKGSGDPGIAIGAPDTSPADSEGSSAPSSGRGTPDAGPDAPPAGGDNSNLLFGNPSGAIAAIVSPENYLIDQKYYIESYSMSRGTPNWVSWHLDPNNFDGSATRKDDFASFTGLPTNWYQVQSNSYSGSGFDRGHNCPSGDRTSSSTANSATFLMTNMIPQAPNNNQKTWESFESYLRSQALNGYEVYVIMGSYGTGGIGSASASVVNTISNGKITVPSNVWKVAVLLKKGNNDISRVSATNRVIAINTPNINDTSSSWKDYIVTVRDIEGATGYNLLSSLPQNVQDLVEKVKDPGN
;
A
#
# COMPACT_ATOMS: atom_id res chain seq x y z
N MET A 1 -57.29 -36.28 89.03
CA MET A 1 -56.45 -37.24 88.33
C MET A 1 -55.31 -36.51 87.70
N LYS A 2 -54.10 -36.95 87.88
CA LYS A 2 -52.83 -36.22 87.79
C LYS A 2 -52.55 -35.72 86.40
N VAL A 3 -52.19 -34.43 86.26
CA VAL A 3 -51.59 -33.81 85.10
C VAL A 3 -50.13 -33.56 85.45
N LYS A 4 -49.24 -34.11 84.63
CA LYS A 4 -47.77 -33.86 84.70
C LYS A 4 -47.39 -32.70 83.84
N ASN A 5 -46.75 -31.71 84.46
CA ASN A 5 -46.10 -30.59 83.79
C ASN A 5 -44.82 -31.07 83.18
N ILE A 6 -44.60 -30.69 81.89
CA ILE A 6 -43.32 -30.79 81.21
C ILE A 6 -42.87 -29.36 80.92
N LEU A 7 -41.73 -28.99 81.53
CA LEU A 7 -40.99 -27.74 81.20
C LEU A 7 -40.32 -27.91 79.83
N ILE A 8 -40.51 -26.91 78.94
CA ILE A 8 -39.77 -26.77 77.72
C ILE A 8 -38.72 -25.66 77.96
N TYR A 9 -37.44 -26.10 77.84
CA TYR A 9 -36.31 -25.13 77.81
C TYR A 9 -36.21 -24.54 76.47
N SER A 10 -36.29 -23.21 76.36
CA SER A 10 -36.01 -22.47 75.11
C SER A 10 -34.48 -22.24 74.99
N GLY A 11 -33.85 -23.00 74.15
CA GLY A 11 -32.46 -22.75 73.76
C GLY A 11 -32.39 -21.67 72.68
N PHE A 12 -31.80 -20.53 73.02
CA PHE A 12 -31.47 -19.49 72.04
C PHE A 12 -30.25 -19.98 71.20
N ILE A 13 -30.46 -20.34 69.90
CA ILE A 13 -29.39 -20.56 69.00
C ILE A 13 -29.08 -19.23 68.26
N ALA A 14 -27.96 -18.60 68.62
CA ALA A 14 -27.40 -17.47 67.88
C ALA A 14 -26.84 -17.96 66.57
N ILE A 15 -27.49 -17.63 65.46
CA ILE A 15 -26.96 -17.85 64.12
C ILE A 15 -25.99 -16.68 63.80
N LEU A 16 -24.67 -16.95 63.87
CA LEU A 16 -23.65 -16.09 63.28
C LEU A 16 -23.73 -16.21 61.76
N SER A 17 -24.25 -15.20 61.08
CA SER A 17 -24.13 -15.05 59.65
C SER A 17 -22.72 -14.59 59.31
N LEU A 18 -21.87 -15.51 58.89
CA LEU A 18 -20.61 -15.20 58.22
C LEU A 18 -20.92 -14.69 56.81
N SER A 19 -20.88 -13.38 56.62
CA SER A 19 -20.84 -12.77 55.28
C SER A 19 -19.48 -13.06 54.67
N ALA A 20 -19.40 -14.14 53.87
CA ALA A 20 -18.28 -14.37 52.97
C ALA A 20 -18.40 -13.40 51.80
N CYS A 21 -17.64 -12.29 51.85
CA CYS A 21 -17.34 -11.51 50.66
C CYS A 21 -16.52 -12.35 49.67
N SER A 22 -17.18 -13.04 48.77
CA SER A 22 -16.49 -13.60 47.60
C SER A 22 -16.10 -12.44 46.68
N LYS A 23 -14.82 -12.04 46.73
CA LYS A 23 -14.23 -11.28 45.63
C LYS A 23 -14.42 -12.11 44.36
N LYS A 24 -15.33 -11.70 43.49
CA LYS A 24 -15.36 -12.12 42.11
C LYS A 24 -14.07 -11.61 41.46
N THR A 25 -13.05 -12.45 41.42
CA THR A 25 -11.90 -12.24 40.54
C THR A 25 -12.47 -12.40 39.15
N SER A 26 -12.73 -11.29 38.48
CA SER A 26 -12.90 -11.31 37.02
C SER A 26 -11.56 -11.71 36.46
N LEU A 27 -11.45 -12.96 36.03
CA LEU A 27 -10.44 -13.34 35.05
C LEU A 27 -10.78 -12.55 33.79
N THR A 28 -10.14 -11.41 33.64
CA THR A 28 -9.92 -10.82 32.31
C THR A 28 -9.06 -11.87 31.59
N GLU A 29 -9.68 -12.72 30.79
CA GLU A 29 -8.97 -13.41 29.73
C GLU A 29 -8.38 -12.28 28.87
N GLU A 30 -7.05 -12.09 28.98
CA GLU A 30 -6.32 -11.40 27.92
C GLU A 30 -6.68 -12.14 26.62
N PRO A 31 -7.09 -11.40 25.56
CA PRO A 31 -7.30 -12.03 24.29
C PRO A 31 -5.98 -12.71 23.91
N THR A 32 -5.99 -14.05 23.86
CA THR A 32 -4.88 -14.82 23.33
C THR A 32 -4.63 -14.29 21.94
N SER A 33 -3.56 -13.52 21.78
CA SER A 33 -3.04 -13.09 20.51
C SER A 33 -2.77 -14.36 19.71
N THR A 34 -3.71 -14.73 18.85
CA THR A 34 -3.44 -15.72 17.82
C THR A 34 -2.43 -15.07 16.90
N SER A 35 -1.17 -15.42 17.08
CA SER A 35 -0.07 -15.03 16.20
C SER A 35 -0.48 -15.41 14.77
N LYS A 36 -0.92 -14.43 13.98
CA LYS A 36 -1.20 -14.66 12.55
C LYS A 36 0.11 -15.12 11.93
N THR A 37 0.08 -16.24 11.23
CA THR A 37 1.24 -16.75 10.49
C THR A 37 1.69 -15.65 9.52
N PRO A 38 2.97 -15.25 9.51
CA PRO A 38 3.47 -14.24 8.59
C PRO A 38 3.16 -14.61 7.15
N ILE A 39 2.68 -13.65 6.38
CA ILE A 39 2.29 -13.88 4.98
C ILE A 39 3.56 -14.15 4.17
N ALA A 40 3.54 -15.22 3.37
CA ALA A 40 4.63 -15.50 2.44
C ALA A 40 4.60 -14.50 1.28
N TYR A 41 5.77 -14.03 0.85
CA TYR A 41 5.92 -13.20 -0.34
C TYR A 41 6.85 -13.85 -1.38
N ALA A 42 6.67 -13.49 -2.64
CA ALA A 42 7.56 -13.78 -3.76
C ALA A 42 7.59 -12.55 -4.67
N ILE A 43 8.69 -11.82 -4.68
CA ILE A 43 8.84 -10.55 -5.41
C ILE A 43 9.93 -10.73 -6.44
N THR A 44 9.68 -10.38 -7.69
CA THR A 44 10.61 -10.51 -8.80
C THR A 44 11.09 -9.14 -9.29
N GLU A 45 12.41 -8.95 -9.39
CA GLU A 45 13.01 -7.90 -10.18
C GLU A 45 13.32 -8.42 -11.57
N THR A 46 12.66 -7.86 -12.58
CA THR A 46 12.77 -8.30 -13.98
C THR A 46 13.66 -7.40 -14.84
N PHE A 47 14.16 -6.30 -14.29
CA PHE A 47 14.95 -5.27 -14.97
C PHE A 47 14.25 -4.58 -16.15
N GLU A 48 13.00 -4.91 -16.46
CA GLU A 48 12.25 -4.35 -17.58
C GLU A 48 11.97 -2.83 -17.43
N ALA A 49 11.82 -2.34 -16.18
CA ALA A 49 11.56 -0.93 -15.90
C ALA A 49 12.80 -0.02 -16.06
N GLY A 50 14.00 -0.59 -16.14
CA GLY A 50 15.24 0.17 -16.11
C GLY A 50 15.84 0.47 -17.47
N THR A 51 16.66 1.52 -17.56
CA THR A 51 17.51 1.83 -18.71
C THR A 51 18.90 2.26 -18.25
N LYS A 52 19.95 1.60 -18.75
CA LYS A 52 21.35 1.97 -18.52
C LYS A 52 22.20 1.40 -19.66
N GLY A 53 22.69 2.27 -20.55
CA GLY A 53 23.41 1.88 -21.76
C GLY A 53 24.93 1.81 -21.63
N ALA A 54 25.52 2.20 -20.50
CA ALA A 54 26.96 2.25 -20.31
C ALA A 54 27.42 1.43 -19.10
N TYR A 55 28.67 0.95 -19.11
CA TYR A 55 29.27 0.20 -18.01
C TYR A 55 29.72 1.06 -16.82
N ALA A 56 29.83 2.37 -16.98
CA ALA A 56 30.21 3.29 -15.88
C ALA A 56 29.31 3.07 -14.65
N LEU A 57 29.88 3.28 -13.47
CA LEU A 57 29.13 3.21 -12.20
C LEU A 57 27.98 4.20 -12.23
N ASP A 58 26.79 3.72 -11.99
CA ASP A 58 25.56 4.51 -11.89
C ASP A 58 24.48 3.72 -11.16
N SER A 59 23.44 4.40 -10.73
CA SER A 59 22.26 3.75 -10.11
C SER A 59 21.04 3.89 -11.02
N VAL A 60 20.21 2.84 -11.01
CA VAL A 60 18.97 2.77 -11.77
C VAL A 60 17.82 2.50 -10.84
N GLN A 61 16.74 3.26 -10.98
CA GLN A 61 15.47 2.95 -10.32
C GLN A 61 14.80 1.81 -11.09
N LEU A 62 14.52 0.72 -10.40
CA LEU A 62 13.86 -0.47 -10.92
C LEU A 62 12.56 -0.73 -10.16
N LEU A 63 11.84 -1.80 -10.54
CA LEU A 63 10.55 -2.15 -9.93
C LEU A 63 10.65 -2.37 -8.41
N THR A 64 11.71 -3.02 -7.94
CA THR A 64 11.91 -3.38 -6.52
C THR A 64 12.61 -2.29 -5.71
N GLY A 65 13.12 -1.25 -6.35
CA GLY A 65 13.86 -0.17 -5.72
C GLY A 65 15.06 0.30 -6.55
N LYS A 66 15.92 1.10 -5.93
CA LYS A 66 17.13 1.62 -6.57
C LYS A 66 18.25 0.60 -6.53
N TRP A 67 18.90 0.37 -7.66
CA TRP A 67 20.03 -0.55 -7.79
C TRP A 67 21.27 0.15 -8.31
N SER A 68 22.41 -0.12 -7.72
CA SER A 68 23.73 0.32 -8.20
C SER A 68 24.34 -0.69 -9.16
N PHE A 69 24.87 -0.19 -10.27
CA PHE A 69 25.52 -0.96 -11.33
C PHE A 69 26.97 -0.50 -11.48
N SER A 70 27.93 -1.36 -11.20
CA SER A 70 29.36 -1.13 -11.41
C SER A 70 29.87 -2.07 -12.49
N ASP A 71 30.39 -1.54 -13.58
CA ASP A 71 30.80 -2.29 -14.77
C ASP A 71 29.68 -3.23 -15.29
N ALA A 72 28.45 -2.72 -15.26
CA ALA A 72 27.24 -3.40 -15.67
C ALA A 72 26.30 -2.43 -16.38
N LEU A 73 25.45 -2.96 -17.25
CA LEU A 73 24.42 -2.20 -17.98
C LEU A 73 23.14 -3.03 -18.11
N ILE A 74 22.06 -2.42 -18.53
CA ILE A 74 20.81 -3.10 -18.93
C ILE A 74 20.86 -3.33 -20.42
N GLY A 75 21.01 -4.60 -20.82
CA GLY A 75 21.17 -5.05 -22.17
C GLY A 75 19.84 -5.36 -22.85
N THR A 76 19.77 -5.05 -24.15
CA THR A 76 18.58 -5.28 -25.01
C THR A 76 18.94 -6.00 -26.31
N LEU A 77 20.21 -6.34 -26.52
CA LEU A 77 20.66 -6.95 -27.75
C LEU A 77 20.19 -8.40 -27.89
N PRO A 78 20.13 -8.95 -29.10
CA PRO A 78 19.83 -10.38 -29.31
C PRO A 78 20.80 -11.34 -28.60
N ALA A 79 22.03 -10.91 -28.33
CA ALA A 79 23.05 -11.69 -27.62
C ALA A 79 22.87 -11.66 -26.09
N ASP A 80 22.00 -10.81 -25.55
CA ASP A 80 21.62 -10.85 -24.13
C ASP A 80 20.63 -11.99 -23.90
N ALA A 81 20.98 -12.93 -23.05
CA ALA A 81 20.03 -13.91 -22.53
C ALA A 81 19.08 -13.20 -21.58
N LYS A 82 17.78 -13.24 -21.87
CA LYS A 82 16.75 -12.50 -21.14
C LYS A 82 15.39 -13.18 -21.21
N ASN A 83 14.60 -13.00 -20.17
CA ASN A 83 13.17 -13.24 -20.16
C ASN A 83 12.49 -11.88 -20.35
N GLY A 84 11.71 -11.72 -21.41
CA GLY A 84 11.22 -10.39 -21.80
C GLY A 84 12.14 -9.64 -22.75
N THR A 85 12.33 -8.34 -22.54
CA THR A 85 13.05 -7.45 -23.47
C THR A 85 14.43 -7.02 -22.97
N ARG A 86 14.71 -7.17 -21.68
CA ARG A 86 15.91 -6.65 -20.99
C ARG A 86 16.49 -7.66 -20.02
N SER A 87 17.78 -7.57 -19.79
CA SER A 87 18.49 -8.22 -18.69
C SER A 87 19.72 -7.40 -18.30
N VAL A 88 20.29 -7.63 -17.14
CA VAL A 88 21.59 -7.05 -16.79
C VAL A 88 22.69 -7.73 -17.58
N ARG A 89 23.59 -6.94 -18.18
CA ARG A 89 24.87 -7.42 -18.72
C ARG A 89 25.99 -6.97 -17.79
N LEU A 90 26.53 -7.89 -17.01
CA LEU A 90 27.60 -7.65 -16.04
C LEU A 90 28.93 -8.15 -16.61
N ARG A 91 29.96 -7.29 -16.64
CA ARG A 91 31.30 -7.63 -17.15
C ARG A 91 32.26 -7.95 -15.99
N SER A 92 32.65 -6.93 -15.21
CA SER A 92 33.49 -7.06 -14.03
C SER A 92 33.03 -6.04 -13.02
N GLY A 93 32.76 -6.43 -11.75
CA GLY A 93 32.17 -5.54 -10.77
C GLY A 93 30.91 -6.12 -10.17
N TYR A 94 29.83 -5.35 -10.08
CA TYR A 94 28.65 -5.80 -9.37
C TYR A 94 27.36 -5.10 -9.81
N ILE A 95 26.23 -5.74 -9.48
CA ILE A 95 24.94 -5.08 -9.26
C ILE A 95 24.56 -5.24 -7.79
N SER A 96 24.06 -4.18 -7.18
CA SER A 96 23.76 -4.13 -5.74
C SER A 96 22.44 -3.41 -5.49
N MET A 97 21.63 -3.95 -4.60
CA MET A 97 20.49 -3.24 -4.07
C MET A 97 20.97 -2.01 -3.27
N ASP A 98 20.29 -0.88 -3.41
CA ASP A 98 20.47 0.31 -2.56
C ASP A 98 19.38 0.39 -1.49
N PHE A 99 18.60 -0.65 -1.32
CA PHE A 99 17.52 -0.85 -0.34
C PHE A 99 17.68 -2.20 0.34
N ASP A 100 16.92 -2.43 1.40
CA ASP A 100 16.95 -3.68 2.15
C ASP A 100 15.64 -4.45 2.00
N VAL A 101 15.70 -5.78 1.98
CA VAL A 101 14.55 -6.68 2.06
C VAL A 101 14.50 -7.37 3.42
N ALA A 102 13.31 -7.39 4.05
CA ALA A 102 13.11 -8.04 5.33
C ALA A 102 12.47 -9.43 5.16
N GLY A 103 12.80 -10.36 6.04
CA GLY A 103 12.19 -11.69 6.09
C GLY A 103 12.49 -12.60 4.90
N ALA A 104 13.46 -12.25 4.05
CA ALA A 104 13.89 -13.11 2.94
C ALA A 104 14.50 -14.42 3.45
N THR A 105 14.04 -15.54 2.89
CA THR A 105 14.51 -16.89 3.23
C THR A 105 15.18 -17.59 2.06
N VAL A 106 14.79 -17.25 0.85
CA VAL A 106 15.38 -17.79 -0.40
C VAL A 106 15.44 -16.70 -1.44
N LEU A 107 16.58 -16.62 -2.13
CA LEU A 107 16.75 -15.82 -3.33
C LEU A 107 16.91 -16.75 -4.53
N TYR A 108 16.24 -16.47 -5.64
CA TYR A 108 16.47 -17.11 -6.93
C TYR A 108 17.08 -16.07 -7.87
N VAL A 109 18.04 -16.52 -8.69
CA VAL A 109 18.70 -15.67 -9.68
C VAL A 109 18.72 -16.42 -11.01
N SER A 110 18.15 -15.84 -12.04
CA SER A 110 18.28 -16.34 -13.41
C SER A 110 19.52 -15.74 -14.07
N HIS A 111 20.35 -16.55 -14.69
CA HIS A 111 21.64 -16.11 -15.22
C HIS A 111 22.08 -16.93 -16.44
N ALA A 112 22.96 -16.36 -17.25
CA ALA A 112 23.55 -17.00 -18.42
C ALA A 112 24.87 -16.32 -18.82
N LYS A 113 25.66 -16.98 -19.70
CA LYS A 113 26.74 -16.30 -20.41
C LYS A 113 26.15 -15.29 -21.39
N TYR A 114 26.87 -14.21 -21.63
CA TYR A 114 26.52 -13.29 -22.70
C TYR A 114 27.03 -13.86 -24.03
N GLY A 115 26.11 -14.14 -24.95
CA GLY A 115 26.43 -14.61 -26.32
C GLY A 115 27.43 -15.78 -26.34
N THR A 116 28.56 -15.59 -27.02
CA THR A 116 29.64 -16.58 -27.15
C THR A 116 30.82 -16.36 -26.21
N ASP A 117 30.67 -15.49 -25.19
CA ASP A 117 31.75 -15.25 -24.22
C ASP A 117 32.17 -16.54 -23.50
N GLY A 118 33.43 -16.59 -23.07
CA GLY A 118 33.95 -17.71 -22.26
C GLY A 118 33.24 -17.86 -20.92
N SER A 119 33.40 -19.02 -20.31
CA SER A 119 32.90 -19.28 -18.95
C SER A 119 33.49 -18.31 -17.91
N SER A 120 32.77 -18.05 -16.88
CA SER A 120 33.17 -17.16 -15.79
C SER A 120 32.53 -17.58 -14.46
N THR A 121 32.90 -16.91 -13.38
CA THR A 121 32.38 -17.18 -12.05
C THR A 121 31.82 -15.89 -11.44
N TRP A 122 30.68 -16.01 -10.75
CA TRP A 122 30.09 -14.92 -10.00
C TRP A 122 29.64 -15.39 -8.60
N GLN A 123 29.40 -14.47 -7.70
CA GLN A 123 29.03 -14.70 -6.32
C GLN A 123 27.80 -13.90 -5.95
N LEU A 124 26.92 -14.51 -5.14
CA LEU A 124 25.90 -13.78 -4.40
C LEU A 124 26.46 -13.38 -3.04
N LEU A 125 26.35 -12.12 -2.71
CA LEU A 125 26.75 -11.54 -1.42
C LEU A 125 25.53 -10.94 -0.73
N ALA A 126 25.53 -10.92 0.61
CA ALA A 126 24.49 -10.30 1.42
C ALA A 126 25.09 -9.45 2.54
N SER A 127 24.39 -8.39 2.89
CA SER A 127 24.70 -7.46 3.96
C SER A 127 23.52 -7.32 4.90
N SER A 128 23.77 -7.29 6.21
CA SER A 128 22.77 -6.96 7.24
C SER A 128 23.01 -5.61 7.91
N ASP A 129 23.94 -4.82 7.41
CA ASP A 129 24.36 -3.52 7.96
C ASP A 129 24.18 -2.34 6.96
N GLY A 130 23.23 -2.50 6.02
CA GLY A 130 22.91 -1.49 5.02
C GLY A 130 23.96 -1.36 3.91
N GLY A 131 24.68 -2.44 3.59
CA GLY A 131 25.66 -2.47 2.50
C GLY A 131 27.08 -2.02 2.89
N LYS A 132 27.37 -1.90 4.18
CA LYS A 132 28.73 -1.53 4.65
C LYS A 132 29.68 -2.72 4.55
N THR A 133 29.21 -3.91 4.91
CA THR A 133 29.96 -5.16 4.78
C THR A 133 29.11 -6.21 4.09
N TYR A 134 29.76 -7.08 3.31
CA TYR A 134 29.10 -8.14 2.57
C TYR A 134 29.70 -9.50 2.88
N THR A 135 28.87 -10.51 3.04
CA THR A 135 29.26 -11.92 3.23
C THR A 135 28.67 -12.75 2.10
N GLN A 136 29.43 -13.72 1.61
CA GLN A 136 28.97 -14.60 0.54
C GLN A 136 27.82 -15.50 1.00
N VAL A 137 26.83 -15.67 0.13
CA VAL A 137 25.66 -16.55 0.31
C VAL A 137 25.75 -17.68 -0.71
N GLY A 138 25.92 -18.90 -0.22
CA GLY A 138 26.08 -20.07 -1.11
C GLY A 138 27.48 -20.19 -1.75
N PRO A 139 27.63 -21.09 -2.73
CA PRO A 139 28.88 -21.30 -3.46
C PRO A 139 29.10 -20.26 -4.53
N ASP A 140 30.30 -20.24 -5.10
CA ASP A 140 30.59 -19.60 -6.38
C ASP A 140 29.76 -20.26 -7.50
N ILE A 141 29.16 -19.49 -8.34
CA ILE A 141 28.42 -19.98 -9.50
C ILE A 141 29.31 -19.95 -10.73
N SER A 142 29.51 -21.13 -11.32
CA SER A 142 30.28 -21.31 -12.55
C SER A 142 29.34 -21.13 -13.74
N GLU A 143 29.47 -20.02 -14.44
CA GLU A 143 28.61 -19.66 -15.57
C GLU A 143 29.07 -20.34 -16.85
N THR A 144 28.30 -21.31 -17.29
CA THR A 144 28.57 -22.08 -18.52
C THR A 144 27.44 -22.12 -19.53
N SER A 145 26.20 -21.81 -19.09
CA SER A 145 24.99 -21.82 -19.93
C SER A 145 24.91 -20.60 -20.85
N THR A 146 24.45 -20.77 -22.08
CA THR A 146 24.11 -19.69 -23.02
C THR A 146 22.62 -19.30 -22.98
N THR A 147 21.82 -20.06 -22.24
CA THR A 147 20.39 -19.78 -21.97
C THR A 147 20.21 -19.59 -20.49
N LEU A 148 19.22 -18.81 -20.09
CA LEU A 148 18.93 -18.57 -18.69
C LEU A 148 18.71 -19.88 -17.93
N VAL A 149 19.45 -20.04 -16.84
CA VAL A 149 19.25 -21.05 -15.81
C VAL A 149 19.03 -20.34 -14.50
N THR A 150 18.31 -20.97 -13.56
CA THR A 150 17.97 -20.33 -12.29
C THR A 150 18.57 -21.12 -11.14
N ASP A 151 19.43 -20.46 -10.36
CA ASP A 151 19.95 -20.97 -9.10
C ASP A 151 19.20 -20.42 -7.90
N SER A 152 19.19 -21.18 -6.81
CA SER A 152 18.53 -20.81 -5.56
C SER A 152 19.52 -20.74 -4.40
N PHE A 153 19.38 -19.68 -3.60
CA PHE A 153 20.25 -19.41 -2.47
C PHE A 153 19.43 -19.33 -1.18
N ARG A 154 19.74 -20.18 -0.20
CA ARG A 154 19.11 -20.09 1.12
C ARG A 154 19.72 -18.94 1.90
N VAL A 155 18.88 -18.07 2.43
CA VAL A 155 19.28 -16.90 3.21
C VAL A 155 19.12 -17.22 4.68
N ASN A 156 20.26 -17.39 5.38
CA ASN A 156 20.29 -17.71 6.81
C ASN A 156 20.54 -16.48 7.69
N MET A 157 20.27 -15.28 7.17
CA MET A 157 20.42 -14.00 7.86
C MET A 157 19.05 -13.52 8.35
N LYS A 158 19.02 -12.85 9.51
CA LYS A 158 17.81 -12.28 10.08
C LYS A 158 17.77 -10.75 9.88
N GLY A 159 16.56 -10.22 9.87
CA GLY A 159 16.34 -8.77 9.79
C GLY A 159 16.29 -8.25 8.35
N LYS A 160 16.76 -7.03 8.16
CA LYS A 160 16.83 -6.35 6.86
C LYS A 160 18.12 -6.76 6.16
N ILE A 161 18.02 -7.20 4.91
CA ILE A 161 19.14 -7.76 4.14
C ILE A 161 19.25 -7.06 2.80
N ARG A 162 20.46 -6.73 2.40
CA ARG A 162 20.78 -6.17 1.09
C ARG A 162 21.64 -7.16 0.32
N PHE A 163 21.28 -7.40 -0.96
CA PHE A 163 22.01 -8.35 -1.81
C PHE A 163 22.86 -7.64 -2.85
N GLN A 164 23.95 -8.30 -3.22
CA GLN A 164 24.85 -7.88 -4.28
C GLN A 164 25.26 -9.11 -5.09
N ILE A 165 25.18 -9.04 -6.42
CA ILE A 165 25.80 -10.01 -7.32
C ILE A 165 27.11 -9.43 -7.81
N LYS A 166 28.21 -10.13 -7.51
CA LYS A 166 29.58 -9.69 -7.81
C LYS A 166 30.27 -10.64 -8.74
N LYS A 167 30.96 -10.11 -9.72
CA LYS A 167 31.75 -10.86 -10.70
C LYS A 167 33.15 -10.25 -10.87
N THR A 168 34.12 -11.11 -11.14
CA THR A 168 35.48 -10.72 -11.51
C THR A 168 35.80 -11.24 -12.91
N GLY A 169 36.81 -10.64 -13.56
CA GLY A 169 37.19 -10.98 -14.93
C GLY A 169 36.34 -10.25 -15.98
N THR A 170 36.75 -10.28 -17.24
CA THR A 170 36.23 -9.43 -18.30
C THR A 170 35.16 -10.08 -19.19
N THR A 171 34.95 -11.40 -19.09
CA THR A 171 33.86 -12.11 -19.78
C THR A 171 32.52 -11.65 -19.21
N ARG A 172 31.52 -11.53 -20.09
CA ARG A 172 30.20 -10.99 -19.68
C ARG A 172 29.26 -12.10 -19.30
N ILE A 173 28.37 -11.81 -18.35
CA ILE A 173 27.21 -12.64 -18.03
C ILE A 173 25.94 -11.80 -18.12
N ASN A 174 24.80 -12.47 -18.29
CA ASN A 174 23.49 -11.89 -18.10
C ASN A 174 22.92 -12.33 -16.76
N ILE A 175 22.25 -11.41 -16.06
CA ILE A 175 21.44 -11.67 -14.87
C ILE A 175 20.05 -11.17 -15.15
N ASP A 176 19.05 -11.98 -14.81
CA ASP A 176 17.65 -11.65 -15.00
C ASP A 176 16.81 -12.28 -13.88
N ASP A 177 15.54 -11.87 -13.76
CA ASP A 177 14.55 -12.44 -12.82
C ASP A 177 15.14 -12.79 -11.44
N ILE A 178 15.46 -11.78 -10.64
CA ILE A 178 15.85 -11.99 -9.24
C ILE A 178 14.59 -12.10 -8.41
N ILE A 179 14.33 -13.27 -7.81
CA ILE A 179 13.11 -13.52 -7.01
C ILE A 179 13.47 -13.58 -5.53
N PHE A 180 12.91 -12.66 -4.75
CA PHE A 180 12.98 -12.66 -3.28
C PHE A 180 11.79 -13.44 -2.73
N LYS A 181 12.02 -14.55 -2.03
CA LYS A 181 10.97 -15.27 -1.30
C LYS A 181 11.22 -15.19 0.20
N GLY A 182 10.16 -14.97 0.94
CA GLY A 182 10.21 -14.84 2.39
C GLY A 182 8.84 -14.79 3.03
N SER A 183 8.76 -14.19 4.21
CA SER A 183 7.51 -14.03 4.95
C SER A 183 7.51 -12.73 5.76
N GLY A 184 6.32 -12.18 5.97
CA GLY A 184 6.10 -10.86 6.58
C GLY A 184 6.13 -9.75 5.53
N ASP A 185 6.31 -8.52 5.98
CA ASP A 185 6.48 -7.36 5.11
C ASP A 185 7.93 -7.30 4.62
N PRO A 186 8.18 -7.43 3.30
CA PRO A 186 9.55 -7.37 2.75
C PRO A 186 10.21 -6.00 2.89
N GLY A 187 9.44 -4.92 3.11
CA GLY A 187 9.93 -3.54 3.12
C GLY A 187 10.36 -3.03 1.73
N ILE A 188 9.99 -3.76 0.66
CA ILE A 188 10.24 -3.35 -0.72
C ILE A 188 9.05 -2.51 -1.20
N ALA A 189 9.32 -1.28 -1.59
CA ALA A 189 8.38 -0.46 -2.34
C ALA A 189 8.35 -0.93 -3.80
N ILE A 190 7.27 -1.60 -4.21
CA ILE A 190 7.13 -2.07 -5.58
C ILE A 190 6.50 -0.97 -6.44
N GLY A 191 7.10 -0.73 -7.56
CA GLY A 191 6.84 0.41 -8.42
C GLY A 191 7.94 1.45 -8.27
N ALA A 192 8.17 2.25 -9.31
CA ALA A 192 9.00 3.43 -9.16
C ALA A 192 8.45 4.25 -7.99
N PRO A 193 9.26 4.63 -6.98
CA PRO A 193 8.79 5.59 -6.02
C PRO A 193 8.21 6.75 -6.81
N ASP A 194 7.04 7.20 -6.44
CA ASP A 194 6.48 8.41 -7.02
C ASP A 194 7.28 9.59 -6.50
N THR A 195 8.55 9.65 -6.92
CA THR A 195 9.50 10.72 -6.60
C THR A 195 9.23 11.96 -7.43
N SER A 196 8.16 11.93 -8.20
CA SER A 196 7.80 13.05 -9.04
C SER A 196 7.44 14.26 -8.17
N PRO A 197 8.04 15.42 -8.37
CA PRO A 197 7.61 16.67 -7.74
C PRO A 197 6.15 17.03 -8.07
N ALA A 198 5.50 16.22 -8.86
CA ALA A 198 4.19 16.44 -9.43
C ALA A 198 3.03 16.34 -8.45
N ASP A 199 3.17 15.64 -7.33
CA ASP A 199 2.20 15.68 -6.23
C ASP A 199 2.29 16.98 -5.43
N SER A 200 3.27 17.84 -5.74
CA SER A 200 3.43 19.16 -5.16
C SER A 200 2.16 20.01 -5.27
N GLU A 201 2.20 21.20 -4.72
CA GLU A 201 1.11 22.21 -4.77
C GLU A 201 0.58 22.53 -6.17
N GLY A 202 1.34 22.20 -7.21
CA GLY A 202 1.03 22.50 -8.61
C GLY A 202 1.62 23.79 -9.12
N SER A 203 1.44 24.03 -10.43
CA SER A 203 1.88 25.24 -11.10
C SER A 203 0.96 26.42 -10.78
N SER A 204 1.42 27.65 -11.09
CA SER A 204 0.61 28.86 -10.95
C SER A 204 -0.52 29.00 -12.00
N ALA A 205 -0.52 28.19 -13.05
CA ALA A 205 -1.52 28.25 -14.13
C ALA A 205 -2.45 27.02 -14.09
N PRO A 206 -3.79 27.20 -14.31
CA PRO A 206 -4.71 26.09 -14.41
C PRO A 206 -4.50 25.33 -15.72
N SER A 207 -4.79 24.02 -15.70
CA SER A 207 -4.90 23.18 -16.90
C SER A 207 -6.33 23.16 -17.42
N SER A 208 -6.53 22.64 -18.64
CA SER A 208 -7.87 22.37 -19.19
C SER A 208 -8.62 21.35 -18.31
N GLY A 209 -9.91 21.52 -18.13
CA GLY A 209 -10.77 20.55 -17.44
C GLY A 209 -11.01 19.29 -18.27
N ARG A 210 -11.34 18.19 -17.58
CA ARG A 210 -11.71 16.90 -18.21
C ARG A 210 -13.01 16.36 -17.63
N GLY A 211 -13.75 15.60 -18.45
CA GLY A 211 -14.92 14.83 -18.03
C GLY A 211 -14.55 13.46 -17.43
N THR A 212 -15.58 12.66 -17.15
CA THR A 212 -15.41 11.26 -16.79
C THR A 212 -14.67 10.53 -17.92
N PRO A 213 -13.62 9.75 -17.60
CA PRO A 213 -12.91 8.99 -18.60
C PRO A 213 -13.78 7.87 -19.20
N ASP A 214 -13.50 7.49 -20.44
CA ASP A 214 -14.09 6.28 -21.01
C ASP A 214 -13.55 5.03 -20.30
N ALA A 215 -14.44 4.08 -20.04
CA ALA A 215 -14.04 2.78 -19.53
C ALA A 215 -13.29 2.00 -20.61
N GLY A 216 -11.99 1.80 -20.42
CA GLY A 216 -11.18 0.91 -21.24
C GLY A 216 -11.41 -0.57 -20.90
N PRO A 217 -10.78 -1.49 -21.64
CA PRO A 217 -10.84 -2.93 -21.32
C PRO A 217 -10.17 -3.28 -19.99
N ASP A 218 -9.35 -2.39 -19.46
CA ASP A 218 -8.64 -2.46 -18.19
C ASP A 218 -9.41 -1.83 -17.01
N ALA A 219 -10.58 -1.24 -17.27
CA ALA A 219 -11.42 -0.69 -16.22
C ALA A 219 -12.03 -1.82 -15.37
N PRO A 220 -12.05 -1.69 -14.02
CA PRO A 220 -12.77 -2.62 -13.16
C PRO A 220 -14.25 -2.74 -13.56
N PRO A 221 -14.89 -3.90 -13.34
CA PRO A 221 -16.30 -4.08 -13.66
C PRO A 221 -17.17 -3.13 -12.85
N ALA A 222 -18.32 -2.76 -13.39
CA ALA A 222 -19.26 -1.84 -12.76
C ALA A 222 -19.94 -2.43 -11.51
N GLY A 223 -19.90 -3.75 -11.31
CA GLY A 223 -20.48 -4.44 -10.16
C GLY A 223 -20.02 -5.89 -10.07
N GLY A 224 -20.26 -6.52 -8.92
CA GLY A 224 -19.78 -7.87 -8.63
C GLY A 224 -18.32 -7.88 -8.22
N ASP A 225 -17.70 -9.07 -8.20
CA ASP A 225 -16.31 -9.25 -7.86
C ASP A 225 -15.40 -8.33 -8.70
N ASN A 226 -14.33 -7.85 -8.11
CA ASN A 226 -13.37 -6.89 -8.69
C ASN A 226 -13.95 -5.48 -8.99
N SER A 227 -15.20 -5.19 -8.62
CA SER A 227 -15.75 -3.84 -8.78
C SER A 227 -15.22 -2.88 -7.73
N ASN A 228 -15.11 -1.60 -8.10
CA ASN A 228 -14.58 -0.55 -7.22
C ASN A 228 -15.43 -0.31 -5.97
N LEU A 229 -16.70 -0.73 -5.95
CA LEU A 229 -17.63 -0.51 -4.83
C LEU A 229 -18.15 -1.81 -4.23
N LEU A 230 -17.45 -2.93 -4.42
CA LEU A 230 -17.87 -4.25 -3.95
C LEU A 230 -18.19 -4.27 -2.44
N PHE A 231 -17.36 -3.63 -1.63
CA PHE A 231 -17.52 -3.60 -0.17
C PHE A 231 -18.55 -2.58 0.33
N GLY A 232 -19.28 -1.93 -0.58
CA GLY A 232 -20.41 -1.07 -0.26
C GLY A 232 -20.15 0.42 -0.42
N ASN A 233 -21.19 1.19 -0.23
CA ASN A 233 -21.20 2.65 -0.30
C ASN A 233 -21.25 3.21 1.13
N PRO A 234 -20.11 3.61 1.71
CA PRO A 234 -19.99 3.88 3.16
C PRO A 234 -20.93 4.96 3.71
N SER A 235 -21.27 5.92 2.87
CA SER A 235 -22.08 7.08 3.27
C SER A 235 -23.47 7.11 2.61
N GLY A 236 -23.83 6.09 1.80
CA GLY A 236 -25.04 6.13 1.00
C GLY A 236 -25.02 7.27 -0.03
N ALA A 237 -23.87 7.59 -0.62
CA ALA A 237 -23.71 8.63 -1.62
C ALA A 237 -24.59 8.35 -2.86
N ILE A 238 -25.18 9.38 -3.43
CA ILE A 238 -26.03 9.28 -4.64
C ILE A 238 -25.62 10.31 -5.69
N ALA A 239 -25.73 9.96 -6.96
CA ALA A 239 -25.43 10.84 -8.09
C ALA A 239 -26.62 11.81 -8.35
N ALA A 240 -26.99 12.59 -7.33
CA ALA A 240 -28.11 13.52 -7.40
C ALA A 240 -27.76 14.86 -6.73
N ILE A 241 -28.11 15.96 -7.39
CA ILE A 241 -27.82 17.35 -6.93
C ILE A 241 -28.42 17.62 -5.52
N VAL A 242 -29.47 16.92 -5.15
CA VAL A 242 -30.07 17.05 -3.80
C VAL A 242 -29.19 16.52 -2.68
N SER A 243 -28.09 15.85 -3.01
CA SER A 243 -27.08 15.37 -2.04
C SER A 243 -25.71 16.02 -2.29
N PRO A 244 -25.58 17.35 -2.19
CA PRO A 244 -24.37 18.07 -2.63
C PRO A 244 -23.15 17.77 -1.75
N GLU A 245 -23.34 17.36 -0.49
CA GLU A 245 -22.25 17.02 0.43
C GLU A 245 -21.90 15.54 0.41
N ASN A 246 -22.62 14.74 -0.37
CA ASN A 246 -22.45 13.31 -0.49
C ASN A 246 -22.77 12.84 -1.93
N TYR A 247 -22.15 13.52 -2.90
CA TYR A 247 -22.42 13.33 -4.32
C TYR A 247 -21.56 12.20 -4.89
N LEU A 248 -22.21 11.12 -5.38
CA LEU A 248 -21.52 9.96 -5.95
C LEU A 248 -21.05 10.28 -7.39
N ILE A 249 -19.78 9.99 -7.66
CA ILE A 249 -19.16 10.10 -8.97
C ILE A 249 -18.51 8.76 -9.32
N ASP A 250 -18.88 8.19 -10.46
CA ASP A 250 -18.22 7.02 -11.04
C ASP A 250 -17.20 7.48 -12.10
N GLN A 251 -15.93 7.41 -11.76
CA GLN A 251 -14.81 7.75 -12.65
C GLN A 251 -14.28 6.52 -13.43
N LYS A 252 -15.03 5.41 -13.47
CA LYS A 252 -14.73 4.14 -14.15
C LYS A 252 -13.57 3.36 -13.51
N TYR A 253 -12.49 4.01 -13.23
CA TYR A 253 -11.29 3.41 -12.63
C TYR A 253 -11.30 3.46 -11.09
N TYR A 254 -12.14 4.29 -10.50
CA TYR A 254 -12.48 4.38 -9.08
C TYR A 254 -13.86 5.03 -8.92
N ILE A 255 -14.44 4.94 -7.73
CA ILE A 255 -15.70 5.58 -7.39
C ILE A 255 -15.46 6.47 -6.17
N GLU A 256 -16.08 7.66 -6.17
CA GLU A 256 -15.90 8.65 -5.12
C GLU A 256 -17.22 9.26 -4.64
N SER A 257 -17.27 9.63 -3.36
CA SER A 257 -18.25 10.57 -2.82
C SER A 257 -17.60 11.93 -2.69
N TYR A 258 -18.18 12.94 -3.32
CA TYR A 258 -17.65 14.31 -3.34
C TYR A 258 -18.51 15.26 -2.51
N SER A 259 -17.87 16.18 -1.79
CA SER A 259 -18.53 17.26 -1.05
C SER A 259 -18.34 18.59 -1.77
N MET A 260 -19.47 19.21 -2.16
CA MET A 260 -19.48 20.50 -2.80
C MET A 260 -18.86 21.60 -1.93
N SER A 261 -19.22 21.63 -0.65
CA SER A 261 -18.77 22.69 0.26
C SER A 261 -17.31 22.51 0.69
N ARG A 262 -16.82 21.27 0.78
CA ARG A 262 -15.42 20.98 1.10
C ARG A 262 -14.49 21.13 -0.09
N GLY A 263 -14.99 20.99 -1.33
CA GLY A 263 -14.17 20.96 -2.53
C GLY A 263 -13.20 19.77 -2.59
N THR A 264 -13.55 18.67 -1.92
CA THR A 264 -12.74 17.43 -1.82
C THR A 264 -13.63 16.20 -1.81
N PRO A 265 -13.12 15.02 -2.16
CA PRO A 265 -13.87 13.79 -1.93
C PRO A 265 -14.00 13.53 -0.42
N ASN A 266 -15.14 12.95 -0.02
CA ASN A 266 -15.37 12.41 1.30
C ASN A 266 -14.63 11.07 1.45
N TRP A 267 -14.75 10.23 0.43
CA TRP A 267 -14.05 8.97 0.28
C TRP A 267 -13.94 8.61 -1.20
N VAL A 268 -12.94 7.76 -1.50
CA VAL A 268 -12.70 7.14 -2.80
C VAL A 268 -12.50 5.65 -2.59
N SER A 269 -13.12 4.82 -3.44
CA SER A 269 -13.04 3.36 -3.37
C SER A 269 -12.56 2.78 -4.69
N TRP A 270 -11.66 1.79 -4.60
CA TRP A 270 -11.13 1.09 -5.78
C TRP A 270 -10.70 -0.34 -5.47
N HIS A 271 -10.76 -1.18 -6.50
CA HIS A 271 -10.13 -2.50 -6.50
C HIS A 271 -8.72 -2.40 -7.06
N LEU A 272 -7.78 -3.16 -6.48
CA LEU A 272 -6.37 -3.22 -6.88
C LEU A 272 -5.97 -4.66 -7.15
N ASP A 273 -5.58 -4.91 -8.39
CA ASP A 273 -5.07 -6.18 -8.94
C ASP A 273 -3.82 -5.88 -9.76
N PRO A 274 -2.86 -6.82 -9.92
CA PRO A 274 -1.65 -6.60 -10.72
C PRO A 274 -1.92 -6.08 -12.14
N ASN A 275 -3.05 -6.46 -12.76
CA ASN A 275 -3.41 -5.96 -14.09
C ASN A 275 -3.74 -4.46 -14.11
N ASN A 276 -3.99 -3.82 -12.96
CA ASN A 276 -4.28 -2.40 -12.90
C ASN A 276 -3.00 -1.54 -12.88
N PHE A 277 -1.85 -2.13 -12.52
CA PHE A 277 -0.58 -1.43 -12.36
C PHE A 277 0.62 -2.17 -12.98
N ASP A 278 0.43 -2.72 -14.15
CA ASP A 278 1.44 -3.48 -14.92
C ASP A 278 2.58 -2.63 -15.53
N GLY A 279 2.50 -1.30 -15.40
CA GLY A 279 3.50 -0.37 -15.90
C GLY A 279 3.40 -0.07 -17.40
N SER A 280 2.31 -0.47 -18.07
CA SER A 280 2.10 -0.20 -19.51
C SER A 280 1.97 1.30 -19.80
N ALA A 281 1.57 2.11 -18.84
CA ALA A 281 1.52 3.56 -18.95
C ALA A 281 2.43 4.24 -17.90
N THR A 282 3.17 5.24 -18.34
CA THR A 282 3.92 6.14 -17.48
C THR A 282 2.97 7.12 -16.79
N ARG A 283 3.38 7.63 -15.61
CA ARG A 283 2.68 8.69 -14.88
C ARG A 283 2.44 9.89 -15.79
N LYS A 284 1.20 10.43 -15.77
CA LYS A 284 0.76 11.50 -16.69
C LYS A 284 0.97 12.92 -16.15
N ASP A 285 0.86 13.12 -14.85
CA ASP A 285 0.95 14.44 -14.20
C ASP A 285 0.02 15.51 -14.81
N ASP A 286 -1.03 15.07 -15.47
CA ASP A 286 -1.97 15.88 -16.23
C ASP A 286 -3.17 16.31 -15.39
N PHE A 287 -2.90 16.84 -14.19
CA PHE A 287 -3.93 17.32 -13.27
C PHE A 287 -4.95 18.24 -13.95
N ALA A 288 -6.22 17.97 -13.74
CA ALA A 288 -7.31 18.68 -14.40
C ALA A 288 -8.53 18.83 -13.49
N SER A 289 -9.25 19.95 -13.62
CA SER A 289 -10.58 20.08 -13.01
C SER A 289 -11.54 19.07 -13.63
N PHE A 290 -12.49 18.59 -12.82
CA PHE A 290 -13.54 17.69 -13.31
C PHE A 290 -14.74 18.49 -13.82
N THR A 291 -15.00 18.43 -15.12
CA THR A 291 -16.09 19.19 -15.77
C THR A 291 -17.44 18.55 -15.61
N GLY A 292 -17.54 17.34 -15.07
CA GLY A 292 -18.80 16.62 -14.82
C GLY A 292 -19.50 17.00 -13.51
N LEU A 293 -18.96 17.94 -12.72
CA LEU A 293 -19.69 18.46 -11.56
C LEU A 293 -20.94 19.25 -11.97
N PRO A 294 -22.00 19.24 -11.14
CA PRO A 294 -23.20 20.03 -11.40
C PRO A 294 -22.89 21.52 -11.65
N THR A 295 -23.70 22.15 -12.50
CA THR A 295 -23.55 23.56 -12.82
C THR A 295 -23.54 24.44 -11.57
N ASN A 296 -22.67 25.43 -11.54
CA ASN A 296 -22.41 26.35 -10.42
C ASN A 296 -21.69 25.79 -9.23
N TRP A 297 -21.27 24.52 -9.24
CA TRP A 297 -20.33 24.04 -8.22
C TRP A 297 -18.92 24.54 -8.52
N TYR A 298 -18.17 24.80 -7.45
CA TYR A 298 -16.77 25.18 -7.60
C TYR A 298 -15.97 24.00 -8.17
N GLN A 299 -15.34 24.23 -9.31
CA GLN A 299 -14.43 23.25 -9.91
C GLN A 299 -13.02 23.52 -9.42
N VAL A 300 -12.48 22.62 -8.61
CA VAL A 300 -11.10 22.68 -8.16
C VAL A 300 -10.18 22.57 -9.37
N GLN A 301 -9.29 23.55 -9.53
CA GLN A 301 -8.37 23.66 -10.66
C GLN A 301 -7.02 23.00 -10.30
N SER A 302 -6.22 22.62 -11.29
CA SER A 302 -4.88 22.04 -11.10
C SER A 302 -3.94 22.93 -10.28
N ASN A 303 -4.17 24.25 -10.27
CA ASN A 303 -3.41 25.22 -9.52
C ASN A 303 -4.05 25.68 -8.20
N SER A 304 -5.19 25.10 -7.82
CA SER A 304 -5.92 25.56 -6.61
C SER A 304 -5.14 25.35 -5.30
N TYR A 305 -4.10 24.51 -5.31
CA TYR A 305 -3.26 24.23 -4.15
C TYR A 305 -1.96 25.05 -4.13
N SER A 306 -1.68 25.79 -5.19
CA SER A 306 -0.42 26.55 -5.35
C SER A 306 -0.19 27.54 -4.21
N GLY A 307 1.00 27.52 -3.62
CA GLY A 307 1.40 28.37 -2.49
C GLY A 307 0.79 28.00 -1.15
N SER A 308 0.10 26.87 -1.05
CA SER A 308 -0.61 26.43 0.16
C SER A 308 0.26 25.70 1.17
N GLY A 309 1.35 25.08 0.73
CA GLY A 309 2.18 24.17 1.53
C GLY A 309 1.60 22.75 1.62
N PHE A 310 0.55 22.44 0.86
CA PHE A 310 -0.04 21.10 0.76
C PHE A 310 0.11 20.55 -0.64
N ASP A 311 0.45 19.26 -0.73
CA ASP A 311 0.43 18.50 -1.98
C ASP A 311 -1.00 18.29 -2.47
N ARG A 312 -1.15 18.06 -3.77
CA ARG A 312 -2.34 17.48 -4.38
C ARG A 312 -2.34 15.97 -4.09
N GLY A 313 -2.68 15.61 -2.83
CA GLY A 313 -2.65 14.23 -2.37
C GLY A 313 -3.70 13.38 -3.08
N HIS A 314 -3.25 12.34 -3.77
CA HIS A 314 -4.15 11.37 -4.43
C HIS A 314 -4.91 10.52 -3.42
N ASN A 315 -6.20 10.31 -3.64
CA ASN A 315 -6.93 9.25 -2.95
C ASN A 315 -6.70 7.89 -3.66
N CYS A 316 -7.18 7.72 -4.89
CA CYS A 316 -6.75 6.59 -5.74
C CYS A 316 -5.41 6.97 -6.40
N PRO A 317 -4.29 6.30 -6.06
CA PRO A 317 -2.97 6.73 -6.50
C PRO A 317 -2.75 6.45 -7.99
N SER A 318 -1.93 7.26 -8.65
CA SER A 318 -1.56 7.04 -10.05
C SER A 318 -0.81 5.72 -10.23
N GLY A 319 -0.02 5.30 -9.23
CA GLY A 319 0.68 4.03 -9.21
C GLY A 319 -0.22 2.80 -9.24
N ASP A 320 -1.50 2.92 -8.83
CA ASP A 320 -2.48 1.84 -8.85
C ASP A 320 -3.24 1.75 -10.20
N ARG A 321 -2.96 2.66 -11.14
CA ARG A 321 -3.63 2.77 -12.44
C ARG A 321 -2.62 3.03 -13.57
N THR A 322 -1.70 2.08 -13.80
CA THR A 322 -0.68 2.18 -14.86
C THR A 322 -0.91 1.21 -16.01
N SER A 323 -2.07 0.55 -16.09
CA SER A 323 -2.44 -0.36 -17.17
C SER A 323 -2.71 0.36 -18.50
N SER A 324 -3.16 1.60 -18.48
CA SER A 324 -3.34 2.43 -19.67
C SER A 324 -3.15 3.91 -19.36
N SER A 325 -2.93 4.70 -20.42
CA SER A 325 -2.87 6.16 -20.31
C SER A 325 -4.18 6.74 -19.80
N THR A 326 -5.33 6.18 -20.18
CA THR A 326 -6.66 6.61 -19.74
C THR A 326 -6.85 6.32 -18.25
N ALA A 327 -6.50 5.11 -17.80
CA ALA A 327 -6.56 4.72 -16.39
C ALA A 327 -5.70 5.65 -15.52
N ASN A 328 -4.47 5.92 -15.98
CA ASN A 328 -3.56 6.80 -15.25
C ASN A 328 -4.06 8.25 -15.21
N SER A 329 -4.45 8.82 -16.36
CA SER A 329 -5.03 10.18 -16.43
C SER A 329 -6.28 10.34 -15.56
N ALA A 330 -7.11 9.30 -15.39
CA ALA A 330 -8.29 9.34 -14.54
C ALA A 330 -7.93 9.73 -13.10
N THR A 331 -6.78 9.26 -12.58
CA THR A 331 -6.36 9.55 -11.22
C THR A 331 -5.97 11.00 -10.98
N PHE A 332 -5.67 11.77 -12.03
CA PHE A 332 -5.27 13.18 -11.96
C PHE A 332 -6.43 14.18 -12.04
N LEU A 333 -7.68 13.70 -11.91
CA LEU A 333 -8.84 14.60 -11.73
C LEU A 333 -8.79 15.22 -10.32
N MET A 334 -8.99 16.54 -10.23
CA MET A 334 -8.90 17.27 -8.97
C MET A 334 -9.99 16.87 -7.96
N THR A 335 -11.02 16.14 -8.37
CA THR A 335 -12.00 15.51 -7.45
C THR A 335 -11.42 14.32 -6.69
N ASN A 336 -10.35 13.70 -7.20
CA ASN A 336 -9.60 12.65 -6.51
C ASN A 336 -8.56 13.20 -5.52
N MET A 337 -8.40 14.52 -5.38
CA MET A 337 -7.33 15.17 -4.61
C MET A 337 -7.84 15.71 -3.27
N ILE A 338 -6.95 15.62 -2.26
CA ILE A 338 -7.09 16.31 -0.98
C ILE A 338 -5.85 17.16 -0.71
N PRO A 339 -5.97 18.31 0.01
CA PRO A 339 -4.80 18.99 0.54
C PRO A 339 -4.11 18.12 1.58
N GLN A 340 -2.99 17.50 1.21
CA GLN A 340 -2.25 16.57 2.07
C GLN A 340 -0.87 17.12 2.40
N ALA A 341 -0.45 17.01 3.66
CA ALA A 341 0.86 17.45 4.10
C ALA A 341 1.97 16.64 3.39
N PRO A 342 3.03 17.28 2.84
CA PRO A 342 4.01 16.60 1.98
C PRO A 342 4.66 15.35 2.60
N ASN A 343 5.11 15.40 3.85
CA ASN A 343 5.71 14.21 4.47
C ASN A 343 4.69 13.09 4.71
N ASN A 344 3.42 13.42 4.98
CA ASN A 344 2.35 12.43 5.06
C ASN A 344 2.14 11.79 3.69
N ASN A 345 1.98 12.59 2.63
CA ASN A 345 1.76 12.14 1.27
C ASN A 345 2.93 11.31 0.72
N GLN A 346 4.12 11.91 0.69
CA GLN A 346 5.29 11.39 -0.02
C GLN A 346 6.05 10.30 0.73
N LYS A 347 5.75 10.06 2.02
CA LYS A 347 6.46 9.06 2.85
C LYS A 347 5.52 8.04 3.45
N THR A 348 4.68 8.46 4.39
CA THR A 348 3.79 7.55 5.14
C THR A 348 2.77 6.89 4.21
N TRP A 349 2.13 7.69 3.35
CA TRP A 349 1.09 7.23 2.43
C TRP A 349 1.67 6.37 1.32
N GLU A 350 2.72 6.87 0.65
CA GLU A 350 3.43 6.14 -0.39
C GLU A 350 3.91 4.76 0.08
N SER A 351 4.48 4.68 1.29
CA SER A 351 4.95 3.41 1.83
C SER A 351 3.81 2.40 2.07
N PHE A 352 2.61 2.86 2.43
CA PHE A 352 1.44 1.99 2.55
C PHE A 352 0.89 1.56 1.19
N GLU A 353 0.83 2.44 0.22
CA GLU A 353 0.40 2.14 -1.15
C GLU A 353 1.32 1.12 -1.82
N SER A 354 2.63 1.31 -1.68
CA SER A 354 3.64 0.36 -2.14
C SER A 354 3.49 -1.01 -1.45
N TYR A 355 3.20 -1.02 -0.15
CA TYR A 355 2.89 -2.26 0.55
C TYR A 355 1.64 -2.95 -0.04
N LEU A 356 0.55 -2.24 -0.32
CA LEU A 356 -0.66 -2.83 -0.90
C LEU A 356 -0.40 -3.39 -2.31
N ARG A 357 0.33 -2.67 -3.17
CA ARG A 357 0.77 -3.18 -4.46
C ARG A 357 1.60 -4.46 -4.33
N SER A 358 2.49 -4.51 -3.32
CA SER A 358 3.26 -5.74 -3.06
C SER A 358 2.37 -6.92 -2.68
N GLN A 359 1.30 -6.69 -1.92
CA GLN A 359 0.35 -7.76 -1.59
C GLN A 359 -0.41 -8.24 -2.83
N ALA A 360 -0.80 -7.33 -3.73
CA ALA A 360 -1.43 -7.70 -4.98
C ALA A 360 -0.51 -8.60 -5.84
N LEU A 361 0.77 -8.25 -5.96
CA LEU A 361 1.76 -9.10 -6.65
C LEU A 361 1.98 -10.45 -5.95
N ASN A 362 1.75 -10.54 -4.65
CA ASN A 362 1.82 -11.78 -3.87
C ASN A 362 0.53 -12.64 -3.94
N GLY A 363 -0.31 -12.39 -4.94
CA GLY A 363 -1.50 -13.18 -5.23
C GLY A 363 -2.69 -12.85 -4.33
N TYR A 364 -2.74 -11.62 -3.84
CA TYR A 364 -3.95 -11.05 -3.24
C TYR A 364 -4.65 -10.12 -4.25
N GLU A 365 -5.93 -9.99 -4.11
CA GLU A 365 -6.70 -8.86 -4.59
C GLU A 365 -6.97 -7.95 -3.40
N VAL A 366 -6.91 -6.67 -3.62
CA VAL A 366 -6.99 -5.68 -2.55
C VAL A 366 -8.11 -4.70 -2.86
N TYR A 367 -9.04 -4.54 -1.93
CA TYR A 367 -10.08 -3.53 -2.03
C TYR A 367 -9.75 -2.39 -1.08
N VAL A 368 -9.69 -1.19 -1.60
CA VAL A 368 -9.26 -0.01 -0.84
C VAL A 368 -10.37 1.01 -0.79
N ILE A 369 -10.60 1.55 0.40
CA ILE A 369 -11.43 2.74 0.63
C ILE A 369 -10.56 3.74 1.37
N MET A 370 -10.42 4.93 0.84
CA MET A 370 -9.68 6.03 1.43
C MET A 370 -10.54 7.26 1.57
N GLY A 371 -10.27 8.08 2.56
CA GLY A 371 -10.95 9.37 2.71
C GLY A 371 -10.29 10.28 3.73
N SER A 372 -10.96 11.37 4.01
CA SER A 372 -10.48 12.36 4.96
C SER A 372 -11.63 12.93 5.79
N TYR A 373 -11.30 13.42 6.99
CA TYR A 373 -12.29 14.06 7.85
C TYR A 373 -11.69 15.20 8.67
N GLY A 374 -12.59 15.90 9.38
CA GLY A 374 -12.22 17.04 10.20
C GLY A 374 -11.82 18.27 9.39
N THR A 375 -11.24 19.26 10.05
CA THR A 375 -10.77 20.50 9.46
C THR A 375 -9.50 20.95 10.17
N GLY A 376 -8.52 21.38 9.41
CA GLY A 376 -7.25 21.91 9.92
C GLY A 376 -6.08 20.93 9.81
N GLY A 377 -5.14 21.19 8.90
CA GLY A 377 -3.88 20.49 8.74
C GLY A 377 -2.67 21.43 8.88
N ILE A 378 -1.47 20.86 8.90
CA ILE A 378 -0.20 21.61 8.94
C ILE A 378 0.65 21.17 7.76
N GLY A 379 0.74 22.02 6.76
CA GLY A 379 1.57 21.81 5.57
C GLY A 379 3.03 22.24 5.75
N SER A 380 3.76 22.34 4.64
CA SER A 380 5.18 22.73 4.64
C SER A 380 5.40 24.26 4.68
N ALA A 381 4.40 25.05 4.29
CA ALA A 381 4.56 26.52 4.21
C ALA A 381 4.47 27.22 5.57
N SER A 382 3.88 26.60 6.58
CA SER A 382 3.69 27.19 7.91
C SER A 382 3.55 26.10 8.97
N ALA A 383 4.02 26.37 10.18
CA ALA A 383 3.75 25.54 11.35
C ALA A 383 2.34 25.75 11.95
N SER A 384 1.57 26.68 11.40
CA SER A 384 0.21 26.96 11.87
C SER A 384 -0.81 26.06 11.19
N VAL A 385 -1.90 25.80 11.91
CA VAL A 385 -3.04 25.05 11.38
C VAL A 385 -3.72 25.86 10.26
N VAL A 386 -3.92 25.23 9.11
CA VAL A 386 -4.61 25.78 7.93
C VAL A 386 -5.94 25.06 7.77
N ASN A 387 -7.03 25.77 7.84
CA ASN A 387 -8.39 25.20 7.74
C ASN A 387 -8.88 25.08 6.30
N THR A 388 -8.51 26.02 5.46
CA THR A 388 -8.93 26.08 4.06
C THR A 388 -7.83 26.66 3.19
N ILE A 389 -7.83 26.27 1.91
CA ILE A 389 -6.99 26.87 0.87
C ILE A 389 -7.88 27.41 -0.26
N SER A 390 -7.26 27.99 -1.31
CA SER A 390 -7.98 28.53 -2.48
C SER A 390 -9.11 29.48 -2.11
N ASN A 391 -8.80 30.52 -1.28
CA ASN A 391 -9.76 31.52 -0.80
C ASN A 391 -11.00 30.90 -0.10
N GLY A 392 -10.80 29.88 0.71
CA GLY A 392 -11.87 29.23 1.47
C GLY A 392 -12.70 28.21 0.67
N LYS A 393 -12.31 27.90 -0.57
CA LYS A 393 -13.06 26.99 -1.45
C LYS A 393 -12.73 25.52 -1.23
N ILE A 394 -11.60 25.22 -0.60
CA ILE A 394 -11.15 23.85 -0.38
C ILE A 394 -10.83 23.69 1.10
N THR A 395 -11.47 22.73 1.75
CA THR A 395 -11.22 22.37 3.15
C THR A 395 -9.95 21.56 3.25
N VAL A 396 -9.04 21.95 4.15
CA VAL A 396 -7.89 21.12 4.54
C VAL A 396 -8.37 20.15 5.63
N PRO A 397 -8.32 18.84 5.41
CA PRO A 397 -8.73 17.88 6.43
C PRO A 397 -7.72 17.81 7.58
N SER A 398 -8.18 17.49 8.80
CA SER A 398 -7.29 17.26 9.93
C SER A 398 -6.69 15.85 9.92
N ASN A 399 -7.40 14.90 9.32
CA ASN A 399 -7.00 13.48 9.26
C ASN A 399 -7.25 12.89 7.87
N VAL A 400 -6.40 11.94 7.53
CA VAL A 400 -6.51 11.13 6.32
C VAL A 400 -6.49 9.67 6.73
N TRP A 401 -7.39 8.86 6.18
CA TRP A 401 -7.52 7.45 6.54
C TRP A 401 -7.61 6.56 5.31
N LYS A 402 -7.23 5.30 5.47
CA LYS A 402 -7.34 4.27 4.42
C LYS A 402 -7.68 2.93 5.05
N VAL A 403 -8.62 2.19 4.45
CA VAL A 403 -8.97 0.81 4.81
C VAL A 403 -8.69 -0.07 3.60
N ALA A 404 -7.98 -1.16 3.81
CA ALA A 404 -7.66 -2.14 2.77
C ALA A 404 -8.10 -3.54 3.21
N VAL A 405 -8.91 -4.21 2.39
CA VAL A 405 -9.29 -5.62 2.57
C VAL A 405 -8.42 -6.46 1.64
N LEU A 406 -7.68 -7.44 2.20
CA LEU A 406 -6.78 -8.32 1.48
C LEU A 406 -7.39 -9.72 1.39
N LEU A 407 -7.73 -10.16 0.19
CA LEU A 407 -8.24 -11.50 -0.10
C LEU A 407 -7.26 -12.26 -0.99
N LYS A 408 -7.11 -13.55 -0.81
CA LYS A 408 -6.44 -14.36 -1.83
C LYS A 408 -7.25 -14.30 -3.11
N LYS A 409 -6.58 -14.18 -4.26
CA LYS A 409 -7.23 -14.07 -5.57
C LYS A 409 -8.23 -15.20 -5.78
N GLY A 410 -9.45 -14.89 -6.17
CA GLY A 410 -10.53 -15.86 -6.34
C GLY A 410 -11.86 -15.24 -6.78
N ASN A 411 -12.96 -15.93 -6.57
CA ASN A 411 -14.30 -15.45 -6.89
C ASN A 411 -15.18 -15.47 -5.64
N ASN A 412 -16.32 -14.78 -5.68
CA ASN A 412 -17.29 -14.64 -4.58
C ASN A 412 -16.67 -13.96 -3.35
N ASP A 413 -16.01 -12.85 -3.55
CA ASP A 413 -15.14 -12.16 -2.59
C ASP A 413 -15.85 -11.80 -1.29
N ILE A 414 -17.06 -11.25 -1.36
CA ILE A 414 -17.87 -10.92 -0.17
C ILE A 414 -18.06 -12.14 0.74
N SER A 415 -18.34 -13.31 0.15
CA SER A 415 -18.60 -14.53 0.91
C SER A 415 -17.33 -15.16 1.50
N ARG A 416 -16.16 -14.79 1.01
CA ARG A 416 -14.85 -15.29 1.47
C ARG A 416 -14.27 -14.48 2.62
N VAL A 417 -14.81 -13.31 2.93
CA VAL A 417 -14.34 -12.51 4.07
C VAL A 417 -14.67 -13.20 5.38
N SER A 418 -13.69 -13.37 6.22
CA SER A 418 -13.77 -14.02 7.52
C SER A 418 -12.79 -13.40 8.51
N ALA A 419 -12.83 -13.81 9.77
CA ALA A 419 -11.89 -13.36 10.80
C ALA A 419 -10.40 -13.64 10.49
N THR A 420 -10.12 -14.52 9.53
CA THR A 420 -8.74 -14.85 9.12
C THR A 420 -8.19 -13.93 8.03
N ASN A 421 -9.04 -13.15 7.37
CA ASN A 421 -8.60 -12.19 6.37
C ASN A 421 -8.02 -10.94 7.03
N ARG A 422 -7.04 -10.34 6.36
CA ARG A 422 -6.48 -9.08 6.81
C ARG A 422 -7.34 -7.92 6.34
N VAL A 423 -7.72 -7.10 7.29
CA VAL A 423 -8.29 -5.77 7.04
C VAL A 423 -7.39 -4.77 7.75
N ILE A 424 -6.72 -3.94 6.98
CA ILE A 424 -5.76 -2.95 7.49
C ILE A 424 -6.43 -1.60 7.44
N ALA A 425 -6.53 -0.95 8.59
CA ALA A 425 -7.05 0.40 8.71
C ALA A 425 -5.96 1.32 9.27
N ILE A 426 -5.69 2.43 8.61
CA ILE A 426 -4.76 3.46 9.08
C ILE A 426 -5.45 4.83 9.13
N ASN A 427 -5.07 5.64 10.12
CA ASN A 427 -5.59 6.99 10.31
C ASN A 427 -4.45 7.92 10.73
N THR A 428 -4.05 8.82 9.86
CA THR A 428 -2.92 9.72 10.06
C THR A 428 -3.38 11.15 10.29
N PRO A 429 -2.75 11.91 11.19
CA PRO A 429 -2.93 13.35 11.21
C PRO A 429 -2.38 13.97 9.92
N ASN A 430 -3.08 14.95 9.38
CA ASN A 430 -2.65 15.67 8.18
C ASN A 430 -1.66 16.78 8.53
N ILE A 431 -0.49 16.38 8.98
CA ILE A 431 0.60 17.29 9.38
C ILE A 431 1.91 16.86 8.75
N ASN A 432 2.85 17.79 8.65
CA ASN A 432 4.14 17.52 8.03
C ASN A 432 5.15 16.81 8.96
N ASP A 433 4.84 16.73 10.25
CA ASP A 433 5.64 16.00 11.25
C ASP A 433 4.99 14.63 11.52
N THR A 434 5.07 13.73 10.55
CA THR A 434 4.56 12.36 10.63
C THR A 434 5.69 11.34 10.54
N SER A 435 5.54 10.20 11.23
CA SER A 435 6.39 9.02 11.00
C SER A 435 6.23 8.55 9.56
N SER A 436 7.33 8.16 8.91
CA SER A 436 7.28 7.54 7.59
C SER A 436 6.73 6.11 7.60
N SER A 437 6.63 5.50 8.78
CA SER A 437 6.07 4.16 8.96
C SER A 437 4.55 4.23 9.08
N TRP A 438 3.82 3.75 8.09
CA TRP A 438 2.36 3.65 8.16
C TRP A 438 1.87 2.76 9.32
N LYS A 439 2.71 1.84 9.79
CA LYS A 439 2.39 0.91 10.88
C LYS A 439 2.14 1.62 12.21
N ASP A 440 2.71 2.82 12.39
CA ASP A 440 2.52 3.63 13.58
C ASP A 440 1.09 4.22 13.67
N TYR A 441 0.35 4.18 12.57
CA TYR A 441 -0.99 4.74 12.41
C TYR A 441 -2.10 3.70 12.26
N ILE A 442 -1.79 2.42 12.48
CA ILE A 442 -2.80 1.36 12.40
C ILE A 442 -3.86 1.57 13.50
N VAL A 443 -5.10 1.52 13.09
CA VAL A 443 -6.30 1.60 13.94
C VAL A 443 -7.26 0.47 13.59
N THR A 444 -8.42 0.41 14.22
CA THR A 444 -9.51 -0.47 13.77
C THR A 444 -10.37 0.23 12.72
N VAL A 445 -11.12 -0.52 11.92
CA VAL A 445 -12.14 0.07 11.01
C VAL A 445 -13.17 0.84 11.82
N ARG A 446 -13.57 0.32 12.99
CA ARG A 446 -14.53 0.97 13.91
C ARG A 446 -14.05 2.34 14.42
N ASP A 447 -12.74 2.55 14.58
CA ASP A 447 -12.21 3.87 14.95
C ASP A 447 -12.46 4.89 13.84
N ILE A 448 -12.31 4.47 12.57
CA ILE A 448 -12.58 5.32 11.41
C ILE A 448 -14.09 5.60 11.28
N GLU A 449 -14.92 4.57 11.45
CA GLU A 449 -16.38 4.73 11.44
C GLU A 449 -16.86 5.69 12.52
N GLY A 450 -16.33 5.54 13.74
CA GLY A 450 -16.62 6.44 14.85
C GLY A 450 -16.24 7.90 14.58
N ALA A 451 -15.14 8.12 13.83
CA ALA A 451 -14.68 9.47 13.49
C ALA A 451 -15.42 10.09 12.30
N THR A 452 -15.91 9.27 11.36
CA THR A 452 -16.51 9.74 10.11
C THR A 452 -18.04 9.66 10.07
N GLY A 453 -18.62 8.77 10.88
CA GLY A 453 -20.03 8.42 10.82
C GLY A 453 -20.40 7.52 9.64
N TYR A 454 -19.41 6.94 8.95
CA TYR A 454 -19.63 6.03 7.83
C TYR A 454 -19.88 4.59 8.31
N ASN A 455 -20.51 3.78 7.46
CA ASN A 455 -20.59 2.33 7.61
C ASN A 455 -19.70 1.70 6.54
N LEU A 456 -18.44 1.47 6.90
CA LEU A 456 -17.46 0.86 6.01
C LEU A 456 -17.75 -0.63 5.86
N LEU A 457 -17.31 -1.21 4.74
CA LEU A 457 -17.51 -2.63 4.41
C LEU A 457 -18.99 -3.08 4.50
N SER A 458 -19.92 -2.16 4.25
CA SER A 458 -21.36 -2.32 4.47
C SER A 458 -22.03 -3.43 3.64
N SER A 459 -21.37 -3.93 2.59
CA SER A 459 -21.83 -5.11 1.83
C SER A 459 -21.59 -6.44 2.55
N LEU A 460 -20.77 -6.46 3.61
CA LEU A 460 -20.57 -7.67 4.41
C LEU A 460 -21.76 -7.93 5.34
N PRO A 461 -22.11 -9.19 5.61
CA PRO A 461 -23.04 -9.53 6.68
C PRO A 461 -22.57 -8.92 8.02
N GLN A 462 -23.50 -8.44 8.86
CA GLN A 462 -23.19 -7.74 10.10
C GLN A 462 -22.29 -8.56 11.04
N ASN A 463 -22.49 -9.85 11.14
CA ASN A 463 -21.63 -10.72 11.94
C ASN A 463 -20.20 -10.83 11.41
N VAL A 464 -19.99 -10.64 10.11
CA VAL A 464 -18.64 -10.61 9.50
C VAL A 464 -18.00 -9.24 9.73
N GLN A 465 -18.76 -8.13 9.55
CA GLN A 465 -18.30 -6.78 9.90
C GLN A 465 -17.81 -6.75 11.35
N ASP A 466 -18.62 -7.28 12.29
CA ASP A 466 -18.27 -7.34 13.72
C ASP A 466 -16.98 -8.12 14.02
N LEU A 467 -16.62 -9.07 13.17
CA LEU A 467 -15.38 -9.84 13.32
C LEU A 467 -14.16 -9.10 12.76
N VAL A 468 -14.28 -8.41 11.62
CA VAL A 468 -13.11 -7.85 10.92
C VAL A 468 -12.86 -6.37 11.27
N GLU A 469 -13.90 -5.62 11.62
CA GLU A 469 -13.80 -4.17 11.83
C GLU A 469 -13.32 -3.78 13.24
N LYS A 470 -13.43 -4.67 14.22
CA LYS A 470 -12.97 -4.47 15.60
C LYS A 470 -11.51 -4.88 15.82
N VAL A 471 -10.90 -5.52 14.84
CA VAL A 471 -9.54 -6.05 14.98
C VAL A 471 -8.54 -5.05 14.42
N LYS A 472 -7.56 -4.70 15.23
CA LYS A 472 -6.39 -3.94 14.80
C LYS A 472 -5.41 -4.88 14.09
N ASP A 473 -5.04 -4.58 12.85
CA ASP A 473 -4.05 -5.37 12.11
C ASP A 473 -2.68 -5.29 12.81
N PRO A 474 -1.93 -6.39 12.93
CA PRO A 474 -0.63 -6.40 13.62
C PRO A 474 0.48 -5.67 12.86
N GLY A 475 0.25 -5.23 11.61
CA GLY A 475 1.24 -4.52 10.81
C GLY A 475 2.38 -5.40 10.27
N ASN A 476 2.18 -6.71 10.16
CA ASN A 476 3.20 -7.68 9.72
C ASN A 476 3.26 -7.79 8.19
#